data_92ea6ee5c6e399b8fb7d8e4ba52ca51a
#
_entry.id   92ea6ee5c6e399b8fb7d8e4ba52ca51a
#
_cell.length_a   1.000
_cell.length_b   1.000
_cell.length_c   1.000
_cell.angle_alpha   90.00
_cell.angle_beta   90.00
_cell.angle_gamma   90.00
#
_symmetry.space_group_name_H-M   'P 1'
#
loop_
_entity.id
_entity.type
_entity.pdbx_description
1 polymer ?
#
loop_
_entity_poly.entity_id
_entity_poly.type
_entity_poly.pdbx_seq_one_letter_code
_entity_poly.pdbx_strand_id
1 'polypeptide(L)'
;MKKIHILGASFSGKACALKLAQLMPELEIILIDKEVDAQYIPNGVNDQLRGKIIDLAESKMELWNDEEICQRLIVTHAEVLEIRSKEQVLLLRYPNNELKIEPYETLICAMGSIAKSQYIKGSDLDGVLTTKTFKESQKALEMIKEKEDIIIVGAGIIGIDLAYSLSLQGKKVTLLEATDTIQFRQFDKEMMIPLQAEMEAVGIRIVKNVRVKEISQTNSGNLRLISDSGQSYEGERVLLAVNFRPNSHLLESVVERSLDKTVKVNKNLRTSDPHIYAIGDLIALPLSTIHLPYYSPLINQAIKTGQYLAYHLAGIDLPPLQQTKVIGSHSFNLYQSSVGLTEEEGSLYEDLVSHCQKIQSDDNSSALAWLKLIARRKDGRIVGCQIISKDNHLLLINQVSQAISIQLSDSELAFQDFVFLKGESEMAFLLHEVALGLFEKRLLL
;
A
#
# COMPACT_ATOMS: atom_id res chain seq x y z
N MET A 1 21.09 -12.62 -23.49
CA MET A 1 19.76 -12.02 -23.42
C MET A 1 19.75 -10.79 -24.29
N LYS A 2 18.93 -10.77 -25.34
CA LYS A 2 18.87 -9.66 -26.30
C LYS A 2 17.59 -8.85 -26.18
N LYS A 3 16.52 -9.50 -25.69
CA LYS A 3 15.17 -8.92 -25.63
C LYS A 3 14.47 -9.31 -24.32
N ILE A 4 13.82 -8.34 -23.67
CA ILE A 4 12.99 -8.55 -22.48
C ILE A 4 11.59 -7.99 -22.73
N HIS A 5 10.58 -8.78 -22.33
CA HIS A 5 9.20 -8.32 -22.25
C HIS A 5 8.81 -8.06 -20.81
N ILE A 6 8.17 -6.92 -20.54
CA ILE A 6 7.67 -6.51 -19.22
C ILE A 6 6.16 -6.30 -19.33
N LEU A 7 5.38 -7.08 -18.60
CA LEU A 7 3.93 -6.96 -18.55
C LEU A 7 3.51 -6.02 -17.42
N GLY A 8 3.00 -4.86 -17.77
CA GLY A 8 2.64 -3.78 -16.86
C GLY A 8 3.65 -2.64 -16.90
N ALA A 9 3.19 -1.44 -17.30
CA ALA A 9 4.00 -0.22 -17.46
C ALA A 9 3.82 0.77 -16.30
N SER A 10 3.28 0.32 -15.15
CA SER A 10 3.16 1.12 -13.93
C SER A 10 4.48 1.11 -13.14
N PHE A 11 4.43 1.45 -11.85
CA PHE A 11 5.61 1.72 -11.02
C PHE A 11 6.71 0.65 -11.07
N SER A 12 6.37 -0.63 -10.88
CA SER A 12 7.38 -1.69 -10.85
C SER A 12 7.97 -2.00 -12.23
N GLY A 13 7.11 -2.12 -13.25
CA GLY A 13 7.55 -2.42 -14.62
C GLY A 13 8.37 -1.28 -15.22
N LYS A 14 7.91 -0.04 -15.06
CA LYS A 14 8.66 1.12 -15.56
C LYS A 14 9.98 1.33 -14.81
N ALA A 15 9.99 1.18 -13.47
CA ALA A 15 11.23 1.24 -12.69
C ALA A 15 12.27 0.19 -13.14
N CYS A 16 11.80 -1.03 -13.43
CA CYS A 16 12.64 -2.10 -13.98
C CYS A 16 13.16 -1.75 -15.38
N ALA A 17 12.27 -1.33 -16.28
CA ALA A 17 12.60 -0.99 -17.66
C ALA A 17 13.63 0.12 -17.77
N LEU A 18 13.42 1.24 -17.06
CA LEU A 18 14.34 2.38 -17.06
C LEU A 18 15.71 2.01 -16.50
N LYS A 19 15.73 1.23 -15.40
CA LYS A 19 17.00 0.79 -14.81
C LYS A 19 17.73 -0.20 -15.71
N LEU A 20 17.04 -1.14 -16.36
CA LEU A 20 17.63 -2.03 -17.37
C LEU A 20 18.17 -1.25 -18.57
N ALA A 21 17.43 -0.29 -19.11
CA ALA A 21 17.89 0.54 -20.23
C ALA A 21 19.14 1.34 -19.89
N GLN A 22 19.28 1.76 -18.63
CA GLN A 22 20.48 2.44 -18.13
C GLN A 22 21.68 1.48 -18.01
N LEU A 23 21.48 0.29 -17.42
CA LEU A 23 22.55 -0.67 -17.13
C LEU A 23 22.97 -1.49 -18.35
N MET A 24 22.05 -1.72 -19.29
CA MET A 24 22.24 -2.59 -20.45
C MET A 24 21.75 -1.87 -21.73
N PRO A 25 22.51 -0.90 -22.25
CA PRO A 25 22.10 -0.05 -23.38
C PRO A 25 21.71 -0.81 -24.66
N GLU A 26 22.31 -1.99 -24.88
CA GLU A 26 22.05 -2.83 -26.06
C GLU A 26 20.83 -3.75 -25.92
N LEU A 27 20.15 -3.71 -24.78
CA LEU A 27 18.97 -4.56 -24.50
C LEU A 27 17.72 -3.98 -25.12
N GLU A 28 16.99 -4.74 -25.92
CA GLU A 28 15.66 -4.39 -26.41
C GLU A 28 14.63 -4.64 -25.27
N ILE A 29 13.93 -3.59 -24.84
CA ILE A 29 12.98 -3.66 -23.75
C ILE A 29 11.59 -3.28 -24.27
N ILE A 30 10.65 -4.24 -24.17
CA ILE A 30 9.26 -4.07 -24.58
C ILE A 30 8.39 -4.04 -23.34
N LEU A 31 7.76 -2.89 -23.09
CA LEU A 31 6.71 -2.74 -22.08
C LEU A 31 5.34 -2.97 -22.71
N ILE A 32 4.56 -3.88 -22.15
CA ILE A 32 3.21 -4.19 -22.64
C ILE A 32 2.21 -3.79 -21.55
N ASP A 33 1.32 -2.86 -21.84
CA ASP A 33 0.21 -2.48 -20.98
C ASP A 33 -1.00 -2.08 -21.82
N LYS A 34 -2.20 -2.41 -21.33
CA LYS A 34 -3.45 -2.01 -21.98
C LYS A 34 -3.84 -0.57 -21.64
N GLU A 35 -3.35 -0.03 -20.52
CA GLU A 35 -3.66 1.31 -20.04
C GLU A 35 -2.59 2.31 -20.49
N VAL A 36 -3.04 3.43 -21.06
CA VAL A 36 -2.16 4.54 -21.45
C VAL A 36 -1.66 5.29 -20.20
N ASP A 37 -2.49 5.35 -19.15
CA ASP A 37 -2.27 6.10 -17.92
C ASP A 37 -1.75 5.22 -16.77
N ALA A 38 -0.87 4.26 -17.08
CA ALA A 38 -0.40 3.24 -16.14
C ALA A 38 0.40 3.80 -14.93
N GLN A 39 0.85 5.07 -14.96
CA GLN A 39 1.61 5.71 -13.87
C GLN A 39 0.75 6.62 -12.97
N TYR A 40 -0.53 6.44 -12.96
CA TYR A 40 -1.44 7.13 -12.07
C TYR A 40 -1.16 6.77 -10.60
N ILE A 41 -1.09 7.80 -9.74
CA ILE A 41 -1.04 7.62 -8.29
C ILE A 41 -2.49 7.58 -7.77
N PRO A 42 -2.97 6.46 -7.20
CA PRO A 42 -4.37 6.33 -6.77
C PRO A 42 -4.82 7.38 -5.75
N ASN A 43 -3.88 8.02 -5.03
CA ASN A 43 -4.17 9.13 -4.13
C ASN A 43 -4.58 10.44 -4.84
N GLY A 44 -4.36 10.55 -6.15
CA GLY A 44 -4.72 11.74 -6.93
C GLY A 44 -6.19 12.12 -6.82
N VAL A 45 -7.09 11.15 -6.63
CA VAL A 45 -8.51 11.42 -6.35
C VAL A 45 -8.69 12.27 -5.10
N ASN A 46 -7.92 12.01 -4.05
CA ASN A 46 -7.96 12.77 -2.81
C ASN A 46 -7.37 14.17 -2.98
N ASP A 47 -6.28 14.28 -3.72
CA ASP A 47 -5.64 15.57 -3.99
C ASP A 47 -6.56 16.48 -4.83
N GLN A 48 -7.31 15.93 -5.78
CA GLN A 48 -8.32 16.69 -6.53
C GLN A 48 -9.52 17.07 -5.65
N LEU A 49 -10.05 16.17 -4.84
CA LEU A 49 -11.13 16.47 -3.89
C LEU A 49 -10.73 17.55 -2.88
N ARG A 50 -9.45 17.62 -2.49
CA ARG A 50 -8.91 18.64 -1.57
C ARG A 50 -8.50 19.94 -2.28
N GLY A 51 -8.64 20.02 -3.59
CA GLY A 51 -8.25 21.19 -4.39
C GLY A 51 -6.75 21.41 -4.51
N LYS A 52 -5.92 20.39 -4.25
CA LYS A 52 -4.47 20.45 -4.43
C LYS A 52 -4.06 20.36 -5.89
N ILE A 53 -4.83 19.66 -6.71
CA ILE A 53 -4.74 19.58 -8.15
C ILE A 53 -6.10 19.91 -8.78
N ILE A 54 -6.08 20.46 -9.99
CA ILE A 54 -7.30 20.83 -10.73
C ILE A 54 -7.80 19.63 -11.54
N ASP A 55 -6.89 18.94 -12.19
CA ASP A 55 -7.18 17.78 -13.03
C ASP A 55 -6.46 16.53 -12.51
N LEU A 56 -7.17 15.39 -12.53
CA LEU A 56 -6.62 14.11 -12.11
C LEU A 56 -5.37 13.70 -12.91
N ALA A 57 -5.21 14.22 -14.13
CA ALA A 57 -4.02 13.99 -14.95
C ALA A 57 -2.73 14.52 -14.30
N GLU A 58 -2.82 15.56 -13.45
CA GLU A 58 -1.68 16.10 -12.71
C GLU A 58 -1.14 15.12 -11.64
N SER A 59 -1.92 14.10 -11.27
CA SER A 59 -1.49 13.06 -10.34
C SER A 59 -0.66 11.95 -10.97
N LYS A 60 -0.39 12.02 -12.27
CA LYS A 60 0.52 11.09 -12.92
C LYS A 60 1.95 11.38 -12.46
N MET A 61 2.62 10.35 -11.99
CA MET A 61 4.00 10.47 -11.55
C MET A 61 4.95 10.02 -12.66
N GLU A 62 5.75 10.95 -13.16
CA GLU A 62 6.88 10.60 -14.02
C GLU A 62 8.04 10.12 -13.14
N LEU A 63 8.27 8.81 -13.14
CA LEU A 63 9.47 8.22 -12.54
C LEU A 63 10.66 8.49 -13.47
N TRP A 64 11.47 9.48 -13.15
CA TRP A 64 12.63 9.91 -13.93
C TRP A 64 12.30 10.51 -15.31
N ASN A 65 12.75 11.74 -15.54
CA ASN A 65 12.57 12.51 -16.77
C ASN A 65 13.80 12.41 -17.69
N ASP A 66 14.46 11.25 -17.75
CA ASP A 66 15.54 11.03 -18.70
C ASP A 66 14.93 10.65 -20.06
N GLU A 67 14.73 11.67 -20.90
CA GLU A 67 14.11 11.50 -22.21
C GLU A 67 14.88 10.53 -23.10
N GLU A 68 16.22 10.53 -23.05
CA GLU A 68 17.08 9.66 -23.86
C GLU A 68 16.85 8.18 -23.48
N ILE A 69 16.77 7.88 -22.17
CA ILE A 69 16.48 6.53 -21.71
C ILE A 69 15.03 6.12 -22.05
N CYS A 70 14.07 7.03 -21.88
CA CYS A 70 12.67 6.76 -22.18
C CYS A 70 12.44 6.46 -23.67
N GLN A 71 13.12 7.13 -24.58
CA GLN A 71 13.01 6.90 -26.02
C GLN A 71 13.52 5.51 -26.46
N ARG A 72 14.33 4.83 -25.65
CA ARG A 72 14.81 3.47 -25.93
C ARG A 72 13.81 2.38 -25.54
N LEU A 73 12.75 2.72 -24.84
CA LEU A 73 11.72 1.78 -24.43
C LEU A 73 10.66 1.63 -25.52
N ILE A 74 10.37 0.39 -25.90
CA ILE A 74 9.25 0.09 -26.82
C ILE A 74 8.00 -0.12 -25.98
N VAL A 75 7.05 0.84 -26.04
CA VAL A 75 5.78 0.73 -25.33
C VAL A 75 4.73 0.17 -26.29
N THR A 76 4.16 -0.98 -25.94
CA THR A 76 3.11 -1.65 -26.71
C THR A 76 1.78 -1.57 -25.96
N HIS A 77 0.82 -0.84 -26.52
CA HIS A 77 -0.54 -0.77 -25.97
C HIS A 77 -1.34 -1.99 -26.42
N ALA A 78 -1.35 -3.03 -25.62
CA ALA A 78 -2.07 -4.27 -25.88
C ALA A 78 -2.47 -4.96 -24.58
N GLU A 79 -3.55 -5.72 -24.61
CA GLU A 79 -3.93 -6.61 -23.52
C GLU A 79 -3.33 -8.00 -23.72
N VAL A 80 -2.66 -8.52 -22.70
CA VAL A 80 -2.20 -9.92 -22.70
C VAL A 80 -3.37 -10.80 -22.30
N LEU A 81 -3.79 -11.67 -23.20
CA LEU A 81 -4.90 -12.61 -22.98
C LEU A 81 -4.41 -13.94 -22.39
N GLU A 82 -3.20 -14.39 -22.78
CA GLU A 82 -2.67 -15.68 -22.38
C GLU A 82 -1.12 -15.66 -22.38
N ILE A 83 -0.53 -16.38 -21.45
CA ILE A 83 0.91 -16.68 -21.38
C ILE A 83 1.08 -18.18 -21.61
N ARG A 84 1.66 -18.56 -22.74
CA ARG A 84 1.99 -19.95 -23.08
C ARG A 84 3.46 -20.21 -22.77
N SER A 85 3.75 -20.55 -21.53
CA SER A 85 5.13 -20.64 -21.05
C SER A 85 5.95 -21.75 -21.72
N LYS A 86 5.33 -22.89 -22.06
CA LYS A 86 6.02 -23.99 -22.77
C LYS A 86 6.49 -23.61 -24.17
N GLU A 87 5.73 -22.73 -24.84
CA GLU A 87 6.04 -22.22 -26.17
C GLU A 87 6.81 -20.90 -26.12
N GLN A 88 6.90 -20.30 -24.93
CA GLN A 88 7.48 -18.97 -24.68
C GLN A 88 6.86 -17.90 -25.56
N VAL A 89 5.51 -17.86 -25.61
CA VAL A 89 4.76 -16.86 -26.38
C VAL A 89 3.65 -16.20 -25.55
N LEU A 90 3.33 -14.96 -25.92
CA LEU A 90 2.20 -14.19 -25.40
C LEU A 90 1.12 -14.08 -26.47
N LEU A 91 -0.15 -14.25 -26.11
CA LEU A 91 -1.27 -13.90 -26.96
C LEU A 91 -1.71 -12.47 -26.61
N LEU A 92 -1.52 -11.54 -27.52
CA LEU A 92 -1.84 -10.12 -27.37
C LEU A 92 -3.13 -9.77 -28.13
N ARG A 93 -3.95 -8.89 -27.54
CA ARG A 93 -5.05 -8.22 -28.18
C ARG A 93 -4.78 -6.72 -28.24
N TYR A 94 -4.72 -6.17 -29.44
CA TYR A 94 -4.56 -4.75 -29.67
C TYR A 94 -5.89 -3.98 -29.56
N PRO A 95 -5.89 -2.63 -29.44
CA PRO A 95 -7.12 -1.83 -29.35
C PRO A 95 -8.07 -1.98 -30.54
N ASN A 96 -7.54 -2.32 -31.73
CA ASN A 96 -8.31 -2.63 -32.94
C ASN A 96 -8.89 -4.06 -32.96
N ASN A 97 -8.81 -4.81 -31.85
CA ASN A 97 -9.16 -6.22 -31.69
C ASN A 97 -8.29 -7.20 -32.51
N GLU A 98 -7.20 -6.76 -33.11
CA GLU A 98 -6.22 -7.66 -33.73
C GLU A 98 -5.55 -8.55 -32.68
N LEU A 99 -5.44 -9.84 -32.99
CA LEU A 99 -4.73 -10.81 -32.15
C LEU A 99 -3.34 -11.09 -32.76
N LYS A 100 -2.33 -11.04 -31.90
CA LYS A 100 -0.95 -11.34 -32.30
C LYS A 100 -0.28 -12.27 -31.27
N ILE A 101 0.53 -13.20 -31.78
CA ILE A 101 1.42 -14.04 -30.97
C ILE A 101 2.78 -13.36 -30.95
N GLU A 102 3.29 -13.06 -29.74
CA GLU A 102 4.59 -12.42 -29.52
C GLU A 102 5.52 -13.38 -28.74
N PRO A 103 6.64 -13.82 -29.31
CA PRO A 103 7.60 -14.67 -28.62
C PRO A 103 8.42 -13.86 -27.61
N TYR A 104 8.78 -14.49 -26.47
CA TYR A 104 9.66 -13.90 -25.46
C TYR A 104 10.83 -14.83 -25.07
N GLU A 105 11.99 -14.25 -24.76
CA GLU A 105 13.12 -14.97 -24.17
C GLU A 105 13.07 -14.86 -22.63
N THR A 106 12.78 -13.68 -22.13
CA THR A 106 12.61 -13.36 -20.70
C THR A 106 11.36 -12.52 -20.53
N LEU A 107 10.52 -12.94 -19.60
CA LEU A 107 9.27 -12.27 -19.25
C LEU A 107 9.31 -11.76 -17.82
N ILE A 108 9.02 -10.49 -17.62
CA ILE A 108 8.88 -9.87 -16.31
C ILE A 108 7.41 -9.51 -16.09
N CYS A 109 6.78 -10.15 -15.11
CA CYS A 109 5.39 -9.87 -14.75
C CYS A 109 5.32 -8.77 -13.69
N ALA A 110 4.71 -7.63 -14.04
CA ALA A 110 4.58 -6.43 -13.23
C ALA A 110 3.13 -5.89 -13.23
N MET A 111 2.13 -6.79 -13.34
CA MET A 111 0.71 -6.46 -13.57
C MET A 111 -0.01 -5.90 -12.33
N GLY A 112 0.70 -5.69 -11.23
CA GLY A 112 0.20 -5.00 -10.06
C GLY A 112 -0.88 -5.76 -9.28
N SER A 113 -1.83 -5.01 -8.72
CA SER A 113 -2.91 -5.51 -7.88
C SER A 113 -4.26 -4.97 -8.32
N ILE A 114 -5.33 -5.69 -7.93
CA ILE A 114 -6.73 -5.32 -8.18
C ILE A 114 -7.49 -5.27 -6.86
N ALA A 115 -8.59 -4.50 -6.83
CA ALA A 115 -9.46 -4.42 -5.66
C ALA A 115 -10.13 -5.79 -5.38
N LYS A 116 -10.20 -6.16 -4.09
CA LYS A 116 -10.82 -7.42 -3.65
C LYS A 116 -12.34 -7.28 -3.46
N SER A 117 -13.02 -6.68 -4.43
CA SER A 117 -14.47 -6.38 -4.36
C SER A 117 -15.37 -7.58 -4.67
N GLN A 118 -14.88 -8.57 -5.41
CA GLN A 118 -15.67 -9.71 -5.92
C GLN A 118 -16.35 -10.60 -4.85
N TYR A 119 -15.99 -10.45 -3.58
CA TYR A 119 -16.63 -11.17 -2.48
C TYR A 119 -17.86 -10.45 -1.92
N ILE A 120 -18.14 -9.25 -2.42
CA ILE A 120 -19.33 -8.47 -2.09
C ILE A 120 -20.28 -8.60 -3.26
N LYS A 121 -21.39 -9.29 -3.07
CA LYS A 121 -22.43 -9.43 -4.12
C LYS A 121 -22.97 -8.04 -4.48
N GLY A 122 -23.10 -7.73 -5.76
CA GLY A 122 -23.51 -6.41 -6.24
C GLY A 122 -22.40 -5.35 -6.23
N SER A 123 -21.12 -5.75 -6.06
CA SER A 123 -19.96 -4.83 -6.18
C SER A 123 -19.76 -4.27 -7.58
N ASP A 124 -20.46 -4.80 -8.58
CA ASP A 124 -20.48 -4.40 -9.99
C ASP A 124 -21.65 -3.46 -10.34
N LEU A 125 -22.54 -3.17 -9.39
CA LEU A 125 -23.67 -2.25 -9.60
C LEU A 125 -23.19 -0.84 -9.93
N ASP A 126 -23.95 -0.15 -10.75
CA ASP A 126 -23.70 1.27 -11.01
C ASP A 126 -23.86 2.09 -9.73
N GLY A 127 -22.87 2.96 -9.45
CA GLY A 127 -22.79 3.71 -8.18
C GLY A 127 -21.97 3.02 -7.10
N VAL A 128 -21.52 1.76 -7.30
CA VAL A 128 -20.45 1.13 -6.51
C VAL A 128 -19.12 1.40 -7.19
N LEU A 129 -18.21 2.10 -6.52
CA LEU A 129 -17.05 2.74 -7.10
C LEU A 129 -15.77 2.27 -6.44
N THR A 130 -14.68 2.27 -7.20
CA THR A 130 -13.31 2.07 -6.75
C THR A 130 -12.43 3.20 -7.29
N THR A 131 -11.22 3.38 -6.75
CA THR A 131 -10.29 4.47 -7.12
C THR A 131 -8.89 3.97 -7.40
N LYS A 132 -8.74 2.71 -7.85
CA LYS A 132 -7.42 2.09 -8.07
C LYS A 132 -6.76 2.56 -9.36
N THR A 133 -7.52 2.66 -10.45
CA THR A 133 -7.04 3.08 -11.77
C THR A 133 -7.46 4.51 -12.08
N PHE A 134 -6.79 5.13 -13.06
CA PHE A 134 -7.14 6.46 -13.52
C PHE A 134 -8.61 6.55 -13.97
N LYS A 135 -9.07 5.60 -14.79
CA LYS A 135 -10.46 5.55 -15.27
C LYS A 135 -11.49 5.35 -14.15
N GLU A 136 -11.19 4.47 -13.20
CA GLU A 136 -12.04 4.28 -12.01
C GLU A 136 -12.16 5.56 -11.20
N SER A 137 -11.03 6.25 -11.00
CA SER A 137 -10.97 7.50 -10.25
C SER A 137 -11.71 8.64 -10.94
N GLN A 138 -11.59 8.76 -12.28
CA GLN A 138 -12.39 9.71 -13.06
C GLN A 138 -13.88 9.43 -12.91
N LYS A 139 -14.30 8.17 -13.09
CA LYS A 139 -15.69 7.74 -12.91
C LYS A 139 -16.18 8.04 -11.48
N ALA A 140 -15.36 7.74 -10.48
CA ALA A 140 -15.72 8.01 -9.09
C ALA A 140 -15.96 9.51 -8.83
N LEU A 141 -15.02 10.37 -9.26
CA LEU A 141 -15.15 11.82 -9.10
C LEU A 141 -16.42 12.37 -9.77
N GLU A 142 -16.72 11.92 -11.00
CA GLU A 142 -17.93 12.31 -11.73
C GLU A 142 -19.21 11.88 -10.98
N MET A 143 -19.27 10.62 -10.54
CA MET A 143 -20.47 10.05 -9.94
C MET A 143 -20.74 10.51 -8.49
N ILE A 144 -19.73 10.99 -7.77
CA ILE A 144 -19.91 11.53 -6.40
C ILE A 144 -20.14 13.03 -6.37
N LYS A 145 -19.89 13.75 -7.47
CA LYS A 145 -19.91 15.22 -7.53
C LYS A 145 -21.18 15.82 -6.93
N GLU A 146 -22.35 15.40 -7.44
CA GLU A 146 -23.67 15.91 -7.06
C GLU A 146 -24.36 15.08 -5.96
N LYS A 147 -23.60 14.21 -5.27
CA LYS A 147 -24.13 13.32 -4.24
C LYS A 147 -23.71 13.76 -2.85
N GLU A 148 -24.62 13.65 -1.88
CA GLU A 148 -24.38 14.10 -0.51
C GLU A 148 -24.09 12.95 0.46
N ASP A 149 -24.76 11.79 0.34
CA ASP A 149 -24.66 10.66 1.27
C ASP A 149 -23.80 9.55 0.67
N ILE A 150 -22.56 9.44 1.16
CA ILE A 150 -21.56 8.51 0.64
C ILE A 150 -21.22 7.47 1.72
N ILE A 151 -21.29 6.19 1.35
CA ILE A 151 -20.82 5.09 2.18
C ILE A 151 -19.44 4.66 1.69
N ILE A 152 -18.49 4.53 2.60
CA ILE A 152 -17.17 3.95 2.34
C ILE A 152 -17.10 2.60 3.05
N VAL A 153 -16.70 1.55 2.34
CA VAL A 153 -16.50 0.21 2.89
C VAL A 153 -15.00 -0.05 3.04
N GLY A 154 -14.54 -0.18 4.27
CA GLY A 154 -13.15 -0.36 4.66
C GLY A 154 -12.54 0.90 5.26
N ALA A 155 -12.12 0.82 6.53
CA ALA A 155 -11.44 1.89 7.27
C ALA A 155 -9.91 1.69 7.32
N GLY A 156 -9.32 1.21 6.24
CA GLY A 156 -7.88 1.28 6.01
C GLY A 156 -7.45 2.69 5.57
N ILE A 157 -6.17 2.88 5.28
CA ILE A 157 -5.60 4.19 4.89
C ILE A 157 -6.38 4.83 3.73
N ILE A 158 -6.73 4.05 2.69
CA ILE A 158 -7.46 4.56 1.53
C ILE A 158 -8.85 5.05 1.91
N GLY A 159 -9.60 4.26 2.71
CA GLY A 159 -10.95 4.63 3.13
C GLY A 159 -10.97 5.86 4.04
N ILE A 160 -10.02 5.98 4.94
CA ILE A 160 -9.87 7.14 5.83
C ILE A 160 -9.49 8.39 5.03
N ASP A 161 -8.59 8.26 4.07
CA ASP A 161 -8.16 9.40 3.24
C ASP A 161 -9.30 9.90 2.33
N LEU A 162 -10.09 8.98 1.77
CA LEU A 162 -11.33 9.32 1.04
C LEU A 162 -12.37 9.98 1.97
N ALA A 163 -12.57 9.44 3.18
CA ALA A 163 -13.49 10.01 4.15
C ALA A 163 -13.11 11.45 4.52
N TYR A 164 -11.81 11.70 4.72
CA TYR A 164 -11.29 13.05 4.95
C TYR A 164 -11.55 13.97 3.76
N SER A 165 -11.22 13.54 2.56
CA SER A 165 -11.40 14.36 1.36
C SER A 165 -12.87 14.71 1.11
N LEU A 166 -13.79 13.77 1.33
CA LEU A 166 -15.23 13.98 1.18
C LEU A 166 -15.81 14.87 2.27
N SER A 167 -15.32 14.74 3.51
CA SER A 167 -15.75 15.62 4.60
C SER A 167 -15.39 17.10 4.36
N LEU A 168 -14.22 17.37 3.77
CA LEU A 168 -13.82 18.71 3.35
C LEU A 168 -14.72 19.28 2.23
N GLN A 169 -15.37 18.41 1.45
CA GLN A 169 -16.39 18.80 0.46
C GLN A 169 -17.80 18.92 1.06
N GLY A 170 -17.94 18.82 2.39
CA GLY A 170 -19.23 18.92 3.08
C GLY A 170 -20.15 17.72 2.90
N LYS A 171 -19.65 16.59 2.39
CA LYS A 171 -20.46 15.39 2.17
C LYS A 171 -20.67 14.62 3.48
N LYS A 172 -21.84 14.01 3.61
CA LYS A 172 -22.17 13.11 4.71
C LYS A 172 -21.52 11.75 4.45
N VAL A 173 -20.61 11.36 5.33
CA VAL A 173 -19.83 10.13 5.16
C VAL A 173 -20.16 9.11 6.25
N THR A 174 -20.49 7.87 5.83
CA THR A 174 -20.57 6.72 6.70
C THR A 174 -19.44 5.75 6.32
N LEU A 175 -18.55 5.45 7.27
CA LEU A 175 -17.42 4.55 7.11
C LEU A 175 -17.72 3.21 7.80
N LEU A 176 -17.80 2.12 7.02
CA LEU A 176 -18.06 0.76 7.53
C LEU A 176 -16.75 -0.03 7.60
N GLU A 177 -16.44 -0.57 8.78
CA GLU A 177 -15.23 -1.38 9.02
C GLU A 177 -15.59 -2.77 9.55
N ALA A 178 -14.94 -3.79 8.99
CA ALA A 178 -15.19 -5.18 9.34
C ALA A 178 -14.60 -5.60 10.71
N THR A 179 -13.59 -4.88 11.17
CA THR A 179 -12.91 -5.10 12.45
C THR A 179 -13.38 -4.11 13.53
N ASP A 180 -12.91 -4.26 14.74
CA ASP A 180 -13.21 -3.35 15.85
C ASP A 180 -12.30 -2.12 15.88
N THR A 181 -11.31 -2.04 14.97
CA THR A 181 -10.30 -0.99 14.92
C THR A 181 -10.10 -0.49 13.49
N ILE A 182 -10.06 0.83 13.30
CA ILE A 182 -9.65 1.44 12.03
C ILE A 182 -8.15 1.22 11.82
N GLN A 183 -7.70 1.08 10.58
CA GLN A 183 -6.29 0.81 10.21
C GLN A 183 -5.64 -0.38 10.98
N PHE A 184 -6.41 -1.38 11.38
CA PHE A 184 -5.99 -2.48 12.26
C PHE A 184 -4.71 -3.21 11.82
N ARG A 185 -4.34 -3.15 10.54
CA ARG A 185 -3.12 -3.77 10.02
C ARG A 185 -1.86 -2.97 10.28
N GLN A 186 -2.00 -1.68 10.56
CA GLN A 186 -0.90 -0.74 10.69
C GLN A 186 -0.72 -0.22 12.10
N PHE A 187 -1.82 -0.16 12.87
CA PHE A 187 -1.84 0.45 14.19
C PHE A 187 -2.62 -0.40 15.17
N ASP A 188 -2.15 -0.41 16.41
CA ASP A 188 -2.90 -0.93 17.54
C ASP A 188 -4.07 0.01 17.90
N LYS A 189 -5.10 -0.53 18.55
CA LYS A 189 -6.37 0.13 18.80
C LYS A 189 -6.23 1.46 19.56
N GLU A 190 -5.40 1.49 20.59
CA GLU A 190 -5.17 2.67 21.40
C GLU A 190 -4.49 3.81 20.63
N MET A 191 -3.68 3.48 19.62
CA MET A 191 -3.01 4.47 18.78
C MET A 191 -4.01 5.15 17.81
N MET A 192 -5.13 4.52 17.52
CA MET A 192 -6.15 5.07 16.61
C MET A 192 -7.21 5.95 17.31
N ILE A 193 -7.20 6.02 18.65
CA ILE A 193 -8.15 6.85 19.41
C ILE A 193 -8.11 8.33 18.99
N PRO A 194 -6.94 8.98 18.84
CA PRO A 194 -6.89 10.39 18.43
C PRO A 194 -7.47 10.61 17.03
N LEU A 195 -7.14 9.74 16.08
CA LEU A 195 -7.64 9.83 14.71
C LEU A 195 -9.16 9.64 14.65
N GLN A 196 -9.68 8.66 15.38
CA GLN A 196 -11.12 8.41 15.44
C GLN A 196 -11.86 9.63 16.01
N ALA A 197 -11.32 10.26 17.05
CA ALA A 197 -11.91 11.47 17.64
C ALA A 197 -11.97 12.66 16.65
N GLU A 198 -10.90 12.89 15.88
CA GLU A 198 -10.89 13.93 14.83
C GLU A 198 -11.90 13.63 13.72
N MET A 199 -12.04 12.36 13.31
CA MET A 199 -13.02 11.94 12.30
C MET A 199 -14.45 12.17 12.78
N GLU A 200 -14.78 11.78 14.02
CA GLU A 200 -16.09 11.97 14.62
C GLU A 200 -16.41 13.46 14.82
N ALA A 201 -15.42 14.28 15.18
CA ALA A 201 -15.57 15.72 15.36
C ALA A 201 -15.99 16.47 14.08
N VAL A 202 -15.59 15.94 12.90
CA VAL A 202 -16.04 16.51 11.60
C VAL A 202 -17.30 15.81 11.05
N GLY A 203 -17.99 14.98 11.87
CA GLY A 203 -19.28 14.40 11.54
C GLY A 203 -19.23 13.09 10.75
N ILE A 204 -18.07 12.43 10.62
CA ILE A 204 -17.99 11.11 10.00
C ILE A 204 -18.59 10.06 10.93
N ARG A 205 -19.54 9.30 10.42
CA ARG A 205 -20.12 8.17 11.13
C ARG A 205 -19.25 6.92 10.91
N ILE A 206 -18.53 6.48 11.94
CA ILE A 206 -17.72 5.24 11.91
C ILE A 206 -18.55 4.09 12.50
N VAL A 207 -18.71 3.00 11.73
CA VAL A 207 -19.40 1.79 12.17
C VAL A 207 -18.46 0.62 12.05
N LYS A 208 -18.04 0.09 13.20
CA LYS A 208 -17.10 -1.04 13.31
C LYS A 208 -17.83 -2.38 13.46
N ASN A 209 -17.11 -3.47 13.24
CA ASN A 209 -17.63 -4.85 13.28
C ASN A 209 -18.76 -5.10 12.25
N VAL A 210 -18.64 -4.45 11.09
CA VAL A 210 -19.59 -4.53 9.98
C VAL A 210 -18.89 -5.08 8.74
N ARG A 211 -19.07 -6.36 8.47
CA ARG A 211 -18.61 -6.99 7.22
C ARG A 211 -19.74 -6.97 6.20
N VAL A 212 -19.60 -6.13 5.18
CA VAL A 212 -20.56 -6.04 4.08
C VAL A 212 -20.46 -7.29 3.21
N LYS A 213 -21.60 -7.97 2.96
CA LYS A 213 -21.70 -9.15 2.10
C LYS A 213 -22.45 -8.90 0.79
N GLU A 214 -23.38 -7.96 0.78
CA GLU A 214 -24.25 -7.71 -0.35
C GLU A 214 -24.57 -6.23 -0.49
N ILE A 215 -24.63 -5.75 -1.75
CA ILE A 215 -25.10 -4.42 -2.14
C ILE A 215 -26.23 -4.63 -3.12
N SER A 216 -27.31 -3.87 -2.97
CA SER A 216 -28.47 -3.87 -3.89
C SER A 216 -28.93 -2.45 -4.13
N GLN A 217 -29.64 -2.23 -5.24
CA GLN A 217 -30.27 -0.94 -5.55
C GLN A 217 -31.66 -0.88 -4.93
N THR A 218 -32.02 0.25 -4.35
CA THR A 218 -33.36 0.53 -3.83
C THR A 218 -34.27 1.11 -4.93
N ASN A 219 -35.58 1.14 -4.67
CA ASN A 219 -36.52 1.76 -5.61
C ASN A 219 -36.30 3.26 -5.81
N SER A 220 -35.64 3.94 -4.86
CA SER A 220 -35.27 5.36 -4.95
C SER A 220 -33.99 5.61 -5.75
N GLY A 221 -33.30 4.55 -6.19
CA GLY A 221 -32.03 4.65 -6.89
C GLY A 221 -30.80 4.70 -5.97
N ASN A 222 -31.00 4.68 -4.65
CA ASN A 222 -29.94 4.58 -3.66
C ASN A 222 -29.36 3.14 -3.61
N LEU A 223 -28.23 3.00 -2.94
CA LEU A 223 -27.59 1.69 -2.70
C LEU A 223 -27.83 1.27 -1.24
N ARG A 224 -28.28 0.03 -1.07
CA ARG A 224 -28.47 -0.63 0.23
C ARG A 224 -27.41 -1.71 0.41
N LEU A 225 -26.64 -1.59 1.51
CA LEU A 225 -25.62 -2.53 1.92
C LEU A 225 -26.17 -3.40 3.06
N ILE A 226 -25.91 -4.71 3.00
CA ILE A 226 -26.31 -5.67 4.02
C ILE A 226 -25.05 -6.33 4.56
N SER A 227 -24.90 -6.34 5.89
CA SER A 227 -23.79 -7.02 6.57
C SER A 227 -24.06 -8.50 6.79
N ASP A 228 -23.03 -9.24 7.20
CA ASP A 228 -23.14 -10.65 7.62
C ASP A 228 -24.12 -10.83 8.78
N SER A 229 -24.22 -9.85 9.69
CA SER A 229 -25.14 -9.84 10.83
C SER A 229 -26.58 -9.41 10.46
N GLY A 230 -26.84 -9.09 9.17
CA GLY A 230 -28.15 -8.66 8.70
C GLY A 230 -28.46 -7.17 8.91
N GLN A 231 -27.52 -6.38 9.41
CA GLN A 231 -27.66 -4.93 9.51
C GLN A 231 -27.69 -4.29 8.11
N SER A 232 -28.45 -3.22 7.95
CA SER A 232 -28.64 -2.54 6.68
C SER A 232 -28.21 -1.08 6.77
N TYR A 233 -27.52 -0.61 5.72
CA TYR A 233 -27.05 0.77 5.55
C TYR A 233 -27.47 1.25 4.16
N GLU A 234 -27.82 2.52 4.03
CA GLU A 234 -28.27 3.09 2.76
C GLU A 234 -27.57 4.42 2.49
N GLY A 235 -27.15 4.62 1.24
CA GLY A 235 -26.51 5.84 0.77
C GLY A 235 -26.64 5.99 -0.74
N GLU A 236 -26.33 7.17 -1.26
CA GLU A 236 -26.47 7.47 -2.69
C GLU A 236 -25.37 6.81 -3.54
N ARG A 237 -24.14 6.71 -2.97
CA ARG A 237 -22.99 6.05 -3.63
C ARG A 237 -22.18 5.27 -2.62
N VAL A 238 -21.46 4.26 -3.12
CA VAL A 238 -20.60 3.40 -2.32
C VAL A 238 -19.19 3.43 -2.88
N LEU A 239 -18.20 3.75 -2.04
CA LEU A 239 -16.78 3.63 -2.36
C LEU A 239 -16.22 2.39 -1.68
N LEU A 240 -15.68 1.45 -2.47
CA LEU A 240 -15.04 0.26 -1.94
C LEU A 240 -13.55 0.50 -1.74
N ALA A 241 -13.16 0.78 -0.49
CA ALA A 241 -11.78 0.91 -0.04
C ALA A 241 -11.27 -0.40 0.61
N VAL A 242 -11.66 -1.53 0.03
CA VAL A 242 -11.27 -2.86 0.50
C VAL A 242 -9.90 -3.26 -0.02
N ASN A 243 -9.25 -4.20 0.67
CA ASN A 243 -7.90 -4.65 0.38
C ASN A 243 -7.69 -5.03 -1.09
N PHE A 244 -6.46 -4.82 -1.55
CA PHE A 244 -5.98 -5.30 -2.84
C PHE A 244 -5.54 -6.76 -2.78
N ARG A 245 -5.51 -7.40 -3.93
CA ARG A 245 -4.92 -8.71 -4.16
C ARG A 245 -4.06 -8.68 -5.42
N PRO A 246 -3.08 -9.59 -5.55
CA PRO A 246 -2.25 -9.67 -6.75
C PRO A 246 -3.10 -9.90 -8.00
N ASN A 247 -2.79 -9.18 -9.07
CA ASN A 247 -3.39 -9.37 -10.39
C ASN A 247 -2.69 -10.54 -11.11
N SER A 248 -2.76 -11.73 -10.53
CA SER A 248 -2.01 -12.91 -10.95
C SER A 248 -2.83 -13.96 -11.70
N HIS A 249 -4.01 -13.60 -12.23
CA HIS A 249 -4.90 -14.55 -12.92
C HIS A 249 -4.27 -15.18 -14.17
N LEU A 250 -3.53 -14.40 -14.98
CA LEU A 250 -2.81 -14.89 -16.15
C LEU A 250 -1.68 -15.90 -15.81
N LEU A 251 -1.26 -15.92 -14.54
CA LEU A 251 -0.18 -16.78 -14.06
C LEU A 251 -0.68 -18.04 -13.33
N GLU A 252 -2.00 -18.28 -13.29
CA GLU A 252 -2.60 -19.36 -12.48
C GLU A 252 -2.11 -20.75 -12.83
N SER A 253 -2.00 -21.06 -14.12
CA SER A 253 -1.52 -22.35 -14.64
C SER A 253 -0.07 -22.28 -15.14
N VAL A 254 0.60 -21.14 -14.97
CA VAL A 254 1.92 -20.85 -15.55
C VAL A 254 3.03 -21.00 -14.51
N VAL A 255 2.81 -20.46 -13.30
CA VAL A 255 3.81 -20.47 -12.20
C VAL A 255 3.17 -20.78 -10.86
N GLU A 256 3.99 -21.18 -9.89
CA GLU A 256 3.52 -21.41 -8.52
C GLU A 256 3.04 -20.12 -7.85
N ARG A 257 1.90 -20.20 -7.15
CA ARG A 257 1.31 -19.12 -6.34
C ARG A 257 1.04 -19.58 -4.91
N SER A 258 1.04 -18.63 -3.98
CA SER A 258 0.64 -18.84 -2.59
C SER A 258 -0.90 -18.85 -2.45
N LEU A 259 -1.41 -19.18 -1.27
CA LEU A 259 -2.86 -19.19 -1.00
C LEU A 259 -3.53 -17.81 -1.18
N ASP A 260 -2.79 -16.73 -0.88
CA ASP A 260 -3.22 -15.34 -1.07
C ASP A 260 -3.12 -14.86 -2.53
N LYS A 261 -2.74 -15.76 -3.44
CA LYS A 261 -2.53 -15.54 -4.89
C LYS A 261 -1.27 -14.74 -5.23
N THR A 262 -0.39 -14.45 -4.28
CA THR A 262 0.94 -13.92 -4.60
C THR A 262 1.74 -14.95 -5.40
N VAL A 263 2.54 -14.46 -6.36
CA VAL A 263 3.45 -15.31 -7.15
C VAL A 263 4.64 -15.67 -6.28
N LYS A 264 4.95 -16.96 -6.17
CA LYS A 264 6.13 -17.42 -5.46
C LYS A 264 7.39 -17.12 -6.28
N VAL A 265 8.34 -16.46 -5.65
CA VAL A 265 9.63 -16.13 -6.25
C VAL A 265 10.78 -16.54 -5.33
N ASN A 266 11.93 -16.80 -5.93
CA ASN A 266 13.18 -17.00 -5.18
C ASN A 266 13.82 -15.64 -4.79
N LYS A 267 15.00 -15.65 -4.15
CA LYS A 267 15.74 -14.45 -3.75
C LYS A 267 16.07 -13.48 -4.89
N ASN A 268 16.09 -13.98 -6.13
CA ASN A 268 16.37 -13.23 -7.35
C ASN A 268 15.08 -12.81 -8.09
N LEU A 269 13.93 -12.90 -7.46
CA LEU A 269 12.60 -12.58 -8.00
C LEU A 269 12.18 -13.45 -9.20
N ARG A 270 12.85 -14.61 -9.42
CA ARG A 270 12.51 -15.58 -10.46
C ARG A 270 11.44 -16.54 -9.94
N THR A 271 10.43 -16.81 -10.75
CA THR A 271 9.32 -17.71 -10.47
C THR A 271 9.73 -19.19 -10.56
N SER A 272 8.77 -20.11 -10.50
CA SER A 272 8.99 -21.53 -10.77
C SER A 272 9.31 -21.81 -12.26
N ASP A 273 8.99 -20.91 -13.18
CA ASP A 273 9.42 -20.95 -14.58
C ASP A 273 10.76 -20.21 -14.73
N PRO A 274 11.79 -20.81 -15.36
CA PRO A 274 13.12 -20.22 -15.47
C PRO A 274 13.18 -18.96 -16.34
N HIS A 275 12.20 -18.74 -17.20
CA HIS A 275 12.11 -17.60 -18.12
C HIS A 275 11.24 -16.47 -17.58
N ILE A 276 10.55 -16.68 -16.44
CA ILE A 276 9.55 -15.71 -15.90
C ILE A 276 9.99 -15.19 -14.53
N TYR A 277 10.00 -13.87 -14.42
CA TYR A 277 10.19 -13.11 -13.17
C TYR A 277 8.90 -12.41 -12.76
N ALA A 278 8.73 -12.12 -11.47
CA ALA A 278 7.60 -11.34 -10.97
C ALA A 278 8.06 -10.26 -9.98
N ILE A 279 7.47 -9.07 -10.07
CA ILE A 279 7.83 -7.89 -9.28
C ILE A 279 6.59 -7.08 -8.85
N GLY A 280 6.79 -6.15 -7.94
CA GLY A 280 5.73 -5.25 -7.46
C GLY A 280 4.66 -5.96 -6.67
N ASP A 281 3.42 -5.51 -6.84
CA ASP A 281 2.26 -6.03 -6.11
C ASP A 281 1.86 -7.48 -6.50
N LEU A 282 2.63 -8.16 -7.35
CA LEU A 282 2.42 -9.58 -7.63
C LEU A 282 3.02 -10.50 -6.58
N ILE A 283 4.01 -10.04 -5.82
CA ILE A 283 4.83 -10.86 -4.93
C ILE A 283 4.69 -10.45 -3.46
N ALA A 284 5.06 -11.36 -2.58
CA ALA A 284 5.29 -11.08 -1.16
C ALA A 284 6.79 -11.13 -0.86
N LEU A 285 7.28 -10.17 -0.07
CA LEU A 285 8.66 -10.15 0.40
C LEU A 285 8.74 -10.57 1.87
N PRO A 286 9.85 -11.19 2.32
CA PRO A 286 10.02 -11.51 3.73
C PRO A 286 10.01 -10.25 4.61
N LEU A 287 9.28 -10.28 5.72
CA LEU A 287 9.40 -9.27 6.78
C LEU A 287 10.72 -9.45 7.53
N SER A 288 11.45 -8.37 7.76
CA SER A 288 12.71 -8.38 8.51
C SER A 288 12.54 -8.86 9.97
N THR A 289 11.35 -8.74 10.53
CA THR A 289 11.02 -9.11 11.92
C THR A 289 10.84 -10.61 12.13
N ILE A 290 10.13 -11.29 11.22
CA ILE A 290 9.73 -12.70 11.36
C ILE A 290 10.22 -13.60 10.21
N HIS A 291 10.85 -13.02 9.19
CA HIS A 291 11.36 -13.69 7.99
C HIS A 291 10.31 -14.49 7.19
N LEU A 292 9.02 -14.23 7.40
CA LEU A 292 7.92 -14.81 6.64
C LEU A 292 7.48 -13.87 5.50
N PRO A 293 7.01 -14.43 4.37
CA PRO A 293 6.47 -13.63 3.28
C PRO A 293 5.28 -12.78 3.76
N TYR A 294 5.30 -11.51 3.42
CA TYR A 294 4.24 -10.56 3.73
C TYR A 294 3.85 -9.78 2.47
N TYR A 295 2.56 -9.71 2.19
CA TYR A 295 2.02 -8.99 1.04
C TYR A 295 1.76 -7.52 1.39
N SER A 296 2.51 -6.63 0.72
CA SER A 296 2.45 -5.18 0.94
C SER A 296 2.40 -4.44 -0.40
N PRO A 297 1.20 -4.18 -0.96
CA PRO A 297 1.04 -3.50 -2.26
C PRO A 297 1.24 -2.00 -2.12
N LEU A 298 2.51 -1.56 -2.09
CA LEU A 298 2.93 -0.18 -1.92
C LEU A 298 3.86 0.26 -3.06
N ILE A 299 3.74 1.52 -3.48
CA ILE A 299 4.53 2.10 -4.59
C ILE A 299 6.04 1.98 -4.33
N ASN A 300 6.51 2.25 -3.11
CA ASN A 300 7.92 2.11 -2.73
C ASN A 300 8.43 0.67 -2.89
N GLN A 301 7.62 -0.35 -2.56
CA GLN A 301 7.98 -1.75 -2.78
C GLN A 301 7.97 -2.10 -4.27
N ALA A 302 7.01 -1.58 -5.01
CA ALA A 302 6.93 -1.77 -6.46
C ALA A 302 8.19 -1.24 -7.16
N ILE A 303 8.60 -0.01 -6.87
CA ILE A 303 9.82 0.61 -7.42
C ILE A 303 11.06 -0.19 -7.01
N LYS A 304 11.20 -0.50 -5.71
CA LYS A 304 12.35 -1.22 -5.16
C LYS A 304 12.55 -2.60 -5.83
N THR A 305 11.48 -3.37 -5.98
CA THR A 305 11.56 -4.70 -6.61
C THR A 305 11.89 -4.60 -8.09
N GLY A 306 11.37 -3.60 -8.82
CA GLY A 306 11.71 -3.37 -10.22
C GLY A 306 13.19 -3.03 -10.40
N GLN A 307 13.71 -2.10 -9.63
CA GLN A 307 15.13 -1.72 -9.67
C GLN A 307 16.04 -2.89 -9.26
N TYR A 308 15.69 -3.61 -8.20
CA TYR A 308 16.46 -4.77 -7.74
C TYR A 308 16.58 -5.83 -8.82
N LEU A 309 15.48 -6.16 -9.49
CA LEU A 309 15.50 -7.14 -10.58
C LEU A 309 16.40 -6.67 -11.73
N ALA A 310 16.37 -5.38 -12.07
CA ALA A 310 17.22 -4.83 -13.11
C ALA A 310 18.72 -4.99 -12.81
N TYR A 311 19.16 -4.71 -11.59
CA TYR A 311 20.53 -4.95 -11.16
C TYR A 311 20.89 -6.44 -11.24
N HIS A 312 20.01 -7.33 -10.77
CA HIS A 312 20.23 -8.76 -10.85
C HIS A 312 20.41 -9.25 -12.29
N LEU A 313 19.53 -8.82 -13.21
CA LEU A 313 19.61 -9.19 -14.63
C LEU A 313 20.85 -8.61 -15.33
N ALA A 314 21.36 -7.48 -14.86
CA ALA A 314 22.64 -6.91 -15.30
C ALA A 314 23.87 -7.61 -14.71
N GLY A 315 23.69 -8.70 -13.94
CA GLY A 315 24.76 -9.49 -13.33
C GLY A 315 25.36 -8.88 -12.06
N ILE A 316 24.70 -7.90 -11.44
CA ILE A 316 25.12 -7.28 -10.18
C ILE A 316 24.48 -8.04 -9.02
N ASP A 317 25.30 -8.61 -8.15
CA ASP A 317 24.84 -9.31 -6.97
C ASP A 317 24.48 -8.32 -5.84
N LEU A 318 23.27 -8.48 -5.30
CA LEU A 318 22.74 -7.66 -4.23
C LEU A 318 22.25 -8.54 -3.07
N PRO A 319 22.26 -8.02 -1.83
CA PRO A 319 21.65 -8.72 -0.70
C PRO A 319 20.16 -9.02 -0.99
N PRO A 320 19.62 -10.16 -0.51
CA PRO A 320 18.22 -10.48 -0.70
C PRO A 320 17.28 -9.40 -0.16
N LEU A 321 16.23 -9.10 -0.93
CA LEU A 321 15.24 -8.12 -0.53
C LEU A 321 14.44 -8.58 0.69
N GLN A 322 14.29 -7.66 1.62
CA GLN A 322 13.39 -7.75 2.76
C GLN A 322 12.56 -6.47 2.86
N GLN A 323 11.51 -6.49 3.65
CA GLN A 323 10.69 -5.32 3.94
C GLN A 323 10.45 -5.16 5.44
N THR A 324 10.24 -3.93 5.87
CA THR A 324 9.89 -3.58 7.26
C THR A 324 8.44 -3.13 7.41
N LYS A 325 7.62 -3.19 6.36
CA LYS A 325 6.21 -2.77 6.37
C LYS A 325 6.05 -1.30 6.78
N VAL A 326 6.85 -0.41 6.21
CA VAL A 326 6.77 1.04 6.47
C VAL A 326 5.56 1.65 5.78
N ILE A 327 4.80 2.46 6.52
CA ILE A 327 3.70 3.24 5.97
C ILE A 327 3.62 4.62 6.62
N GLY A 328 3.09 5.60 5.88
CA GLY A 328 2.81 6.94 6.38
C GLY A 328 1.61 7.53 5.68
N SER A 329 0.84 8.35 6.40
CA SER A 329 -0.30 9.10 5.88
C SER A 329 -0.50 10.42 6.63
N HIS A 330 -1.26 11.33 6.04
CA HIS A 330 -1.68 12.59 6.65
C HIS A 330 -3.15 12.83 6.36
N SER A 331 -3.98 12.81 7.39
CA SER A 331 -5.41 13.06 7.31
C SER A 331 -5.93 13.59 8.65
N PHE A 332 -7.01 14.37 8.64
CA PHE A 332 -7.64 14.96 9.85
C PHE A 332 -6.64 15.70 10.76
N ASN A 333 -5.73 16.49 10.15
CA ASN A 333 -4.65 17.21 10.84
C ASN A 333 -3.71 16.35 11.68
N LEU A 334 -3.65 15.06 11.40
CA LEU A 334 -2.74 14.12 12.04
C LEU A 334 -1.84 13.43 11.02
N TYR A 335 -0.56 13.43 11.30
CA TYR A 335 0.44 12.61 10.63
C TYR A 335 0.51 11.26 11.32
N GLN A 336 0.43 10.20 10.55
CA GLN A 336 0.38 8.83 11.03
C GLN A 336 1.46 8.03 10.32
N SER A 337 2.31 7.35 11.08
CA SER A 337 3.31 6.45 10.50
C SER A 337 3.49 5.21 11.36
N SER A 338 3.75 4.08 10.69
CA SER A 338 4.05 2.83 11.36
C SER A 338 5.08 2.02 10.60
N VAL A 339 5.77 1.15 11.32
CA VAL A 339 6.72 0.18 10.78
C VAL A 339 6.68 -1.11 11.58
N GLY A 340 6.88 -2.24 10.92
CA GLY A 340 6.92 -3.54 11.55
C GLY A 340 5.54 -4.08 11.91
N LEU A 341 5.49 -4.85 12.99
CA LEU A 341 4.30 -5.52 13.47
C LEU A 341 3.53 -4.63 14.46
N THR A 342 2.21 -4.73 14.44
CA THR A 342 1.40 -4.30 15.58
C THR A 342 1.57 -5.30 16.73
N GLU A 343 1.22 -4.93 17.95
CA GLU A 343 1.27 -5.84 19.09
C GLU A 343 0.33 -7.03 18.90
N GLU A 344 -0.88 -6.79 18.37
CA GLU A 344 -1.83 -7.82 18.04
C GLU A 344 -1.30 -8.79 16.97
N GLU A 345 -0.77 -8.29 15.86
CA GLU A 345 -0.21 -9.11 14.78
C GLU A 345 1.03 -9.88 15.24
N GLY A 346 1.92 -9.22 15.97
CA GLY A 346 3.19 -9.81 16.41
C GLY A 346 3.02 -10.88 17.49
N SER A 347 1.99 -10.76 18.36
CA SER A 347 1.69 -11.74 19.39
C SER A 347 1.32 -13.13 18.83
N LEU A 348 0.98 -13.22 17.56
CA LEU A 348 0.75 -14.50 16.87
C LEU A 348 2.07 -15.27 16.61
N TYR A 349 3.21 -14.61 16.71
CA TYR A 349 4.52 -15.19 16.37
C TYR A 349 5.49 -15.23 17.56
N GLU A 350 5.45 -14.22 18.43
CA GLU A 350 6.45 -14.01 19.49
C GLU A 350 5.77 -13.45 20.75
N ASP A 351 6.39 -13.69 21.91
CA ASP A 351 6.05 -12.99 23.15
C ASP A 351 6.61 -11.57 23.12
N LEU A 352 5.74 -10.59 23.24
CA LEU A 352 6.05 -9.17 23.02
C LEU A 352 5.91 -8.37 24.30
N VAL A 353 6.60 -7.24 24.31
CA VAL A 353 6.43 -6.15 25.25
C VAL A 353 6.32 -4.85 24.47
N SER A 354 5.48 -3.95 24.89
CA SER A 354 5.30 -2.64 24.26
C SER A 354 5.34 -1.53 25.30
N HIS A 355 5.76 -0.35 24.87
CA HIS A 355 5.72 0.88 25.65
C HIS A 355 5.21 2.02 24.77
N CYS A 356 4.33 2.85 25.33
CA CYS A 356 3.77 4.00 24.64
C CYS A 356 3.85 5.22 25.53
N GLN A 357 4.34 6.34 24.97
CA GLN A 357 4.31 7.64 25.62
C GLN A 357 3.74 8.70 24.68
N LYS A 358 3.44 9.87 25.24
CA LYS A 358 2.91 11.02 24.51
C LYS A 358 3.58 12.31 24.96
N ILE A 359 3.78 13.21 23.99
CA ILE A 359 4.09 14.61 24.27
C ILE A 359 2.78 15.35 24.47
N GLN A 360 2.68 16.15 25.52
CA GLN A 360 1.55 17.03 25.77
C GLN A 360 1.91 18.49 25.48
N SER A 361 0.92 19.31 25.15
CA SER A 361 1.09 20.76 25.07
C SER A 361 1.42 21.34 26.46
N ASP A 362 2.05 22.52 26.51
CA ASP A 362 2.46 23.18 27.76
C ASP A 362 1.30 23.40 28.75
N ASP A 363 0.09 23.59 28.22
CA ASP A 363 -1.14 23.74 29.03
C ASP A 363 -1.79 22.39 29.42
N ASN A 364 -1.18 21.26 29.03
CA ASN A 364 -1.71 19.90 29.21
C ASN A 364 -3.12 19.67 28.61
N SER A 365 -3.61 20.58 27.76
CA SER A 365 -4.98 20.50 27.19
C SER A 365 -5.12 19.43 26.11
N SER A 366 -4.04 19.14 25.37
CA SER A 366 -4.05 18.15 24.30
C SER A 366 -2.68 17.50 24.10
N ALA A 367 -2.67 16.24 23.66
CA ALA A 367 -1.42 15.61 23.24
C ALA A 367 -1.05 16.07 21.82
N LEU A 368 0.24 16.33 21.60
CA LEU A 368 0.82 16.75 20.33
C LEU A 368 1.32 15.55 19.52
N ALA A 369 1.80 14.51 20.23
CA ALA A 369 2.28 13.29 19.59
C ALA A 369 2.12 12.07 20.51
N TRP A 370 2.01 10.90 19.90
CA TRP A 370 2.01 9.58 20.53
C TRP A 370 3.05 8.72 19.81
N LEU A 371 3.87 8.03 20.58
CA LEU A 371 4.83 7.07 20.04
C LEU A 371 4.75 5.77 20.84
N LYS A 372 4.60 4.65 20.13
CA LYS A 372 4.61 3.29 20.67
C LYS A 372 5.73 2.50 20.05
N LEU A 373 6.56 1.85 20.86
CA LEU A 373 7.53 0.83 20.45
C LEU A 373 7.07 -0.54 20.90
N ILE A 374 7.41 -1.55 20.10
CA ILE A 374 7.10 -2.96 20.36
C ILE A 374 8.39 -3.76 20.16
N ALA A 375 8.73 -4.60 21.16
CA ALA A 375 9.91 -5.46 21.10
C ALA A 375 9.59 -6.89 21.51
N ARG A 376 10.46 -7.81 21.13
CA ARG A 376 10.43 -9.19 21.62
C ARG A 376 10.86 -9.23 23.08
N ARG A 377 10.10 -9.89 23.92
CA ARG A 377 10.40 -10.00 25.35
C ARG A 377 11.76 -10.67 25.61
N LYS A 378 12.09 -11.72 24.89
CA LYS A 378 13.28 -12.56 25.11
C LYS A 378 14.62 -11.83 24.93
N ASP A 379 14.71 -10.90 24.01
CA ASP A 379 15.99 -10.29 23.60
C ASP A 379 15.89 -8.77 23.34
N GLY A 380 14.73 -8.18 23.51
CA GLY A 380 14.49 -6.75 23.33
C GLY A 380 14.52 -6.25 21.89
N ARG A 381 14.69 -7.11 20.87
CA ARG A 381 14.74 -6.66 19.47
C ARG A 381 13.46 -5.96 19.08
N ILE A 382 13.61 -4.76 18.52
CA ILE A 382 12.49 -3.95 18.05
C ILE A 382 11.81 -4.65 16.87
N VAL A 383 10.49 -4.81 16.95
CA VAL A 383 9.68 -5.44 15.90
C VAL A 383 8.58 -4.53 15.38
N GLY A 384 8.28 -3.41 16.05
CA GLY A 384 7.26 -2.46 15.60
C GLY A 384 7.41 -1.09 16.22
N CYS A 385 6.93 -0.08 15.49
CA CYS A 385 6.77 1.29 15.95
C CYS A 385 5.56 1.94 15.31
N GLN A 386 4.86 2.77 16.08
CA GLN A 386 3.69 3.53 15.63
C GLN A 386 3.79 4.96 16.16
N ILE A 387 3.57 5.93 15.29
CA ILE A 387 3.63 7.36 15.59
C ILE A 387 2.36 8.04 15.07
N ILE A 388 1.72 8.80 15.95
CA ILE A 388 0.65 9.75 15.60
C ILE A 388 1.08 11.12 16.08
N SER A 389 1.01 12.15 15.25
CA SER A 389 1.45 13.50 15.63
C SER A 389 0.68 14.59 14.89
N LYS A 390 0.58 15.77 15.51
CA LYS A 390 0.02 16.97 14.87
C LYS A 390 1.00 17.60 13.88
N ASP A 391 2.31 17.48 14.16
CA ASP A 391 3.37 17.97 13.29
C ASP A 391 3.95 16.86 12.43
N ASN A 392 4.59 17.24 11.32
CA ASN A 392 5.14 16.28 10.37
C ASN A 392 6.42 15.60 10.89
N HIS A 393 6.25 14.43 11.49
CA HIS A 393 7.31 13.56 11.95
C HIS A 393 7.36 12.22 11.20
N LEU A 394 6.78 12.15 10.00
CA LEU A 394 6.73 10.91 9.20
C LEU A 394 8.11 10.29 8.96
N LEU A 395 9.15 11.10 8.79
CA LEU A 395 10.51 10.60 8.50
C LEU A 395 11.18 9.89 9.68
N LEU A 396 10.74 10.14 10.92
CA LEU A 396 11.29 9.46 12.09
C LEU A 396 11.08 7.93 12.03
N ILE A 397 9.99 7.50 11.38
CA ILE A 397 9.71 6.07 11.20
C ILE A 397 10.80 5.34 10.39
N ASN A 398 11.53 6.05 9.51
CA ASN A 398 12.62 5.48 8.73
C ASN A 398 13.81 5.10 9.63
N GLN A 399 14.09 5.85 10.71
CA GLN A 399 15.11 5.50 11.68
C GLN A 399 14.77 4.17 12.37
N VAL A 400 13.50 3.99 12.77
CA VAL A 400 13.07 2.73 13.39
C VAL A 400 13.03 1.59 12.35
N SER A 401 12.70 1.88 11.09
CA SER A 401 12.81 0.90 10.00
C SER A 401 14.24 0.39 9.83
N GLN A 402 15.24 1.25 9.94
CA GLN A 402 16.65 0.85 9.93
C GLN A 402 16.98 0.00 11.16
N ALA A 403 16.57 0.43 12.36
CA ALA A 403 16.77 -0.32 13.59
C ALA A 403 16.20 -1.76 13.49
N ILE A 404 14.99 -1.92 12.97
CA ILE A 404 14.38 -3.23 12.69
C ILE A 404 15.20 -4.03 11.68
N SER A 405 15.66 -3.39 10.59
CA SER A 405 16.41 -4.08 9.53
C SER A 405 17.75 -4.64 10.01
N ILE A 406 18.41 -3.97 10.93
CA ILE A 406 19.68 -4.41 11.54
C ILE A 406 19.47 -5.09 12.91
N GLN A 407 18.22 -5.33 13.30
CA GLN A 407 17.81 -6.08 14.49
C GLN A 407 18.27 -5.46 15.81
N LEU A 408 18.26 -4.13 15.94
CA LEU A 408 18.57 -3.46 17.21
C LEU A 408 17.59 -3.87 18.30
N SER A 409 18.11 -3.95 19.53
CA SER A 409 17.32 -4.10 20.74
C SER A 409 16.82 -2.75 21.26
N ASP A 410 15.87 -2.78 22.19
CA ASP A 410 15.35 -1.63 22.91
C ASP A 410 16.46 -0.83 23.63
N SER A 411 17.40 -1.51 24.29
CA SER A 411 18.55 -0.87 24.94
C SER A 411 19.51 -0.24 23.94
N GLU A 412 19.83 -0.93 22.83
CA GLU A 412 20.70 -0.35 21.80
C GLU A 412 20.05 0.88 21.15
N LEU A 413 18.73 0.86 20.91
CA LEU A 413 18.01 2.02 20.39
C LEU A 413 17.93 3.17 21.41
N ALA A 414 17.74 2.87 22.71
CA ALA A 414 17.67 3.86 23.77
C ALA A 414 19.00 4.62 23.95
N PHE A 415 20.13 3.96 23.78
CA PHE A 415 21.45 4.57 23.98
C PHE A 415 22.15 5.00 22.69
N GLN A 416 21.40 5.10 21.58
CA GLN A 416 21.93 5.73 20.37
C GLN A 416 22.00 7.26 20.51
N ASP A 417 23.01 7.86 19.86
CA ASP A 417 23.09 9.31 19.74
C ASP A 417 21.91 9.86 18.95
N PHE A 418 21.37 10.98 19.39
CA PHE A 418 20.33 11.72 18.69
C PHE A 418 20.57 13.23 18.78
N VAL A 419 20.03 13.97 17.81
CA VAL A 419 20.08 15.44 17.83
C VAL A 419 19.17 15.96 18.93
N PHE A 420 19.71 16.79 19.83
CA PHE A 420 18.92 17.46 20.85
C PHE A 420 18.98 18.98 20.64
N LEU A 421 17.87 19.55 20.20
CA LEU A 421 17.67 20.98 20.05
C LEU A 421 16.29 21.34 20.64
N LYS A 422 16.28 22.16 21.69
CA LYS A 422 15.04 22.54 22.37
C LYS A 422 14.05 23.21 21.39
N GLY A 423 12.83 22.72 21.36
CA GLY A 423 11.76 23.19 20.49
C GLY A 423 11.74 22.57 19.08
N GLU A 424 12.73 21.72 18.71
CA GLU A 424 12.83 21.15 17.37
C GLU A 424 13.07 19.64 17.32
N SER A 425 13.48 19.02 18.43
CA SER A 425 13.84 17.60 18.48
C SER A 425 13.05 16.77 19.50
N GLU A 426 11.89 17.24 19.91
CA GLU A 426 11.03 16.58 20.91
C GLU A 426 10.69 15.14 20.53
N MET A 427 10.50 14.88 19.25
CA MET A 427 10.18 13.52 18.77
C MET A 427 11.38 12.58 18.81
N ALA A 428 12.61 13.08 18.60
CA ALA A 428 13.81 12.28 18.76
C ALA A 428 14.04 11.96 20.24
N PHE A 429 13.82 12.92 21.13
CA PHE A 429 13.85 12.72 22.58
C PHE A 429 12.74 11.77 23.04
N LEU A 430 11.51 11.90 22.52
CA LEU A 430 10.42 10.96 22.81
C LEU A 430 10.79 9.52 22.40
N LEU A 431 11.42 9.33 21.24
CA LEU A 431 11.87 8.00 20.81
C LEU A 431 12.87 7.39 21.78
N HIS A 432 13.84 8.20 22.27
CA HIS A 432 14.79 7.80 23.31
C HIS A 432 14.06 7.37 24.60
N GLU A 433 13.18 8.22 25.13
CA GLU A 433 12.42 7.95 26.36
C GLU A 433 11.52 6.71 26.25
N VAL A 434 10.87 6.52 25.09
CA VAL A 434 10.02 5.34 24.85
C VAL A 434 10.87 4.07 24.74
N ALA A 435 12.04 4.14 24.11
CA ALA A 435 12.95 3.00 24.02
C ALA A 435 13.51 2.63 25.40
N LEU A 436 13.88 3.63 26.22
CA LEU A 436 14.34 3.44 27.59
C LEU A 436 13.23 2.82 28.46
N GLY A 437 12.02 3.37 28.44
CA GLY A 437 10.88 2.84 29.17
C GLY A 437 10.46 1.43 28.73
N LEU A 438 10.63 1.10 27.45
CA LEU A 438 10.42 -0.25 26.93
C LEU A 438 11.46 -1.23 27.51
N PHE A 439 12.73 -0.86 27.51
CA PHE A 439 13.83 -1.63 28.09
C PHE A 439 13.59 -1.87 29.59
N GLU A 440 13.30 -0.83 30.38
CA GLU A 440 13.00 -0.93 31.80
C GLU A 440 11.81 -1.85 32.07
N LYS A 441 10.70 -1.69 31.32
CA LYS A 441 9.51 -2.53 31.43
C LYS A 441 9.85 -4.00 31.16
N ARG A 442 10.70 -4.29 30.18
CA ARG A 442 11.13 -5.65 29.85
C ARG A 442 11.98 -6.29 30.94
N LEU A 443 12.80 -5.51 31.67
CA LEU A 443 13.60 -6.00 32.80
C LEU A 443 12.76 -6.38 34.00
N LEU A 444 11.56 -5.79 34.15
CA LEU A 444 10.67 -6.02 35.28
C LEU A 444 9.70 -7.20 35.06
N LEU A 445 9.59 -7.70 33.83
CA LEU A 445 8.69 -8.79 33.40
C LEU A 445 9.43 -10.12 33.20
#